data_0745929282d1fc52e1b3acbdf2d1c92c
#
_entry.id   0745929282d1fc52e1b3acbdf2d1c92c
#
_cell.length_a   1.000
_cell.length_b   1.000
_cell.length_c   1.000
_cell.angle_alpha   90.00
_cell.angle_beta   90.00
_cell.angle_gamma   90.00
#
_symmetry.space_group_name_H-M   'P 1'
#
loop_
_entity.id
_entity.type
_entity.pdbx_description
1 polymer ?
#
loop_
_entity_poly.entity_id
_entity_poly.type
_entity_poly.pdbx_seq_one_letter_code
_entity_poly.pdbx_strand_id
1 'polypeptide(L)'
;MAEIKVKGLAELQAFLDQLPAKMEANVMRAALRAGAKPILAAAKAGVPIGEPSRKGAELYKNYPGALRDSIRLSARIDRRGGQVTASIKAGGKVGKTGADVFYAHMVEFGTRPHSLSKNGKGEINHPGVSPRPFMRPALDANAEAAIVGAGEYIKKRLAKKNGLDTAGIEIEVEE
;
A
#
# COMPACT_ATOMS: atom_id res chain seq x y z
N MET A 1 -16.88 11.83 -4.27
CA MET A 1 -16.12 10.57 -4.52
C MET A 1 -16.94 9.80 -5.54
N ALA A 2 -16.35 9.43 -6.67
CA ALA A 2 -17.05 8.59 -7.65
C ALA A 2 -17.29 7.20 -7.02
N GLU A 3 -18.47 6.69 -7.16
CA GLU A 3 -18.84 5.34 -6.72
C GLU A 3 -18.34 4.36 -7.78
N ILE A 4 -17.39 3.51 -7.42
CA ILE A 4 -16.85 2.50 -8.33
C ILE A 4 -17.77 1.29 -8.28
N LYS A 5 -18.51 1.02 -9.36
CA LYS A 5 -19.31 -0.19 -9.54
C LYS A 5 -18.49 -1.22 -10.28
N VAL A 6 -18.54 -2.46 -9.82
CA VAL A 6 -17.78 -3.58 -10.42
C VAL A 6 -18.71 -4.74 -10.68
N LYS A 7 -18.79 -5.18 -11.93
CA LYS A 7 -19.50 -6.41 -12.32
C LYS A 7 -18.73 -7.66 -11.88
N GLY A 8 -19.44 -8.75 -11.70
CA GLY A 8 -18.87 -10.05 -11.41
C GLY A 8 -18.45 -10.30 -9.96
N LEU A 9 -18.45 -9.28 -9.09
CA LEU A 9 -18.08 -9.47 -7.68
C LEU A 9 -19.13 -10.25 -6.89
N ALA A 10 -20.42 -10.08 -7.20
CA ALA A 10 -21.49 -10.81 -6.52
C ALA A 10 -21.42 -12.31 -6.81
N GLU A 11 -21.14 -12.68 -8.06
CA GLU A 11 -20.95 -14.05 -8.48
C GLU A 11 -19.71 -14.68 -7.81
N LEU A 12 -18.62 -13.94 -7.74
CA LEU A 12 -17.43 -14.40 -7.02
C LEU A 12 -17.69 -14.56 -5.52
N GLN A 13 -18.48 -13.68 -4.92
CA GLN A 13 -18.88 -13.79 -3.52
C GLN A 13 -19.69 -15.06 -3.30
N ALA A 14 -20.68 -15.37 -4.15
CA ALA A 14 -21.48 -16.58 -4.04
C ALA A 14 -20.63 -17.87 -4.13
N PHE A 15 -19.55 -17.88 -4.89
CA PHE A 15 -18.58 -18.98 -4.90
C PHE A 15 -17.71 -19.02 -3.66
N LEU A 16 -17.30 -17.88 -3.15
CA LEU A 16 -16.50 -17.81 -1.91
C LEU A 16 -17.29 -18.31 -0.70
N ASP A 17 -18.56 -17.98 -0.62
CA ASP A 17 -19.48 -18.42 0.47
C ASP A 17 -19.64 -19.94 0.54
N GLN A 18 -19.36 -20.64 -0.56
CA GLN A 18 -19.37 -22.11 -0.59
C GLN A 18 -18.09 -22.72 0.03
N LEU A 19 -17.08 -21.91 0.31
CA LEU A 19 -15.82 -22.39 0.87
C LEU A 19 -15.87 -22.39 2.40
N PRO A 20 -15.15 -23.31 3.05
CA PRO A 20 -14.90 -23.18 4.49
C PRO A 20 -14.26 -21.82 4.81
N ALA A 21 -14.73 -21.12 5.84
CA ALA A 21 -14.33 -19.76 6.20
C ALA A 21 -12.80 -19.54 6.26
N LYS A 22 -12.03 -20.56 6.66
CA LYS A 22 -10.57 -20.49 6.66
C LYS A 22 -9.98 -20.45 5.25
N MET A 23 -10.59 -21.12 4.29
CA MET A 23 -10.15 -21.12 2.90
C MET A 23 -10.53 -19.81 2.22
N GLU A 24 -11.75 -19.36 2.41
CA GLU A 24 -12.26 -18.07 1.96
C GLU A 24 -11.33 -16.92 2.39
N ALA A 25 -11.07 -16.78 3.70
CA ALA A 25 -10.19 -15.73 4.21
C ALA A 25 -8.76 -15.78 3.63
N ASN A 26 -8.22 -16.97 3.35
CA ASN A 26 -6.92 -17.11 2.72
C ASN A 26 -6.94 -16.72 1.23
N VAL A 27 -8.01 -17.03 0.50
CA VAL A 27 -8.21 -16.60 -0.89
C VAL A 27 -8.32 -15.08 -0.95
N MET A 28 -9.17 -14.49 -0.09
CA MET A 28 -9.35 -13.04 0.01
C MET A 28 -8.04 -12.32 0.34
N ARG A 29 -7.28 -12.82 1.32
CA ARG A 29 -5.98 -12.23 1.66
C ARG A 29 -5.01 -12.24 0.48
N ALA A 30 -4.96 -13.32 -0.26
CA ALA A 30 -4.07 -13.44 -1.42
C ALA A 30 -4.54 -12.56 -2.58
N ALA A 31 -5.86 -12.45 -2.80
CA ALA A 31 -6.46 -11.59 -3.81
C ALA A 31 -6.19 -10.11 -3.55
N LEU A 32 -6.46 -9.63 -2.32
CA LEU A 32 -6.16 -8.25 -1.94
C LEU A 32 -4.67 -7.93 -2.05
N ARG A 33 -3.81 -8.91 -1.73
CA ARG A 33 -2.37 -8.75 -1.93
C ARG A 33 -1.98 -8.68 -3.41
N ALA A 34 -2.64 -9.43 -4.27
CA ALA A 34 -2.41 -9.39 -5.72
C ALA A 34 -2.89 -8.06 -6.32
N GLY A 35 -4.10 -7.63 -5.99
CA GLY A 35 -4.67 -6.36 -6.42
C GLY A 35 -3.89 -5.13 -5.94
N ALA A 36 -3.32 -5.16 -4.74
CA ALA A 36 -2.52 -4.04 -4.22
C ALA A 36 -1.12 -3.90 -4.84
N LYS A 37 -0.66 -4.83 -5.68
CA LYS A 37 0.68 -4.75 -6.31
C LYS A 37 0.86 -3.55 -7.24
N PRO A 38 -0.07 -3.19 -8.13
CA PRO A 38 0.06 -1.99 -8.97
C PRO A 38 0.22 -0.72 -8.14
N ILE A 39 -0.59 -0.56 -7.09
CA ILE A 39 -0.51 0.58 -6.18
C ILE A 39 0.87 0.63 -5.49
N LEU A 40 1.36 -0.51 -5.02
CA LEU A 40 2.70 -0.60 -4.41
C LEU A 40 3.80 -0.20 -5.39
N ALA A 41 3.72 -0.65 -6.63
CA ALA A 41 4.68 -0.33 -7.68
C ALA A 41 4.66 1.16 -8.01
N ALA A 42 3.49 1.74 -8.21
CA ALA A 42 3.30 3.17 -8.46
C ALA A 42 3.79 4.04 -7.30
N ALA A 43 3.47 3.68 -6.05
CA ALA A 43 3.96 4.37 -4.87
C ALA A 43 5.50 4.37 -4.79
N LYS A 44 6.13 3.24 -5.08
CA LYS A 44 7.60 3.13 -5.11
C LYS A 44 8.24 3.92 -6.25
N ALA A 45 7.58 4.01 -7.39
CA ALA A 45 8.04 4.80 -8.53
C ALA A 45 7.91 6.31 -8.28
N GLY A 46 6.85 6.74 -7.59
CA GLY A 46 6.57 8.14 -7.27
C GLY A 46 7.41 8.72 -6.12
N VAL A 47 8.15 7.89 -5.38
CA VAL A 47 8.96 8.36 -4.25
C VAL A 47 10.13 9.21 -4.73
N PRO A 48 10.30 10.44 -4.20
CA PRO A 48 11.48 11.22 -4.46
C PRO A 48 12.73 10.57 -3.83
N ILE A 49 13.79 10.41 -4.63
CA ILE A 49 15.07 9.92 -4.14
C ILE A 49 15.89 11.14 -3.70
N GLY A 50 16.24 11.19 -2.42
CA GLY A 50 17.04 12.28 -1.86
C GLY A 50 18.52 12.13 -2.15
N GLU A 51 19.25 13.23 -1.98
CA GLU A 51 20.70 13.25 -2.01
C GLU A 51 21.30 12.50 -0.81
N PRO A 52 22.49 11.90 -0.96
CA PRO A 52 23.20 11.29 0.15
C PRO A 52 23.45 12.31 1.28
N SER A 53 23.03 12.00 2.49
CA SER A 53 23.27 12.84 3.66
C SER A 53 24.19 12.14 4.64
N ARG A 54 25.36 12.70 4.91
CA ARG A 54 26.32 12.15 5.89
C ARG A 54 25.70 12.04 7.27
N LYS A 55 25.02 13.09 7.74
CA LYS A 55 24.33 13.08 9.05
C LYS A 55 23.19 12.08 9.11
N GLY A 56 22.41 11.95 8.04
CA GLY A 56 21.35 10.95 7.94
C GLY A 56 21.89 9.52 7.91
N ALA A 57 23.04 9.29 7.25
CA ALA A 57 23.71 8.00 7.24
C ALA A 57 24.25 7.61 8.62
N GLU A 58 24.82 8.56 9.35
CA GLU A 58 25.38 8.32 10.69
C GLU A 58 24.30 8.06 11.75
N LEU A 59 23.27 8.91 11.81
CA LEU A 59 22.25 8.86 12.86
C LEU A 59 21.16 7.82 12.61
N TYR A 60 20.69 7.73 11.35
CA TYR A 60 19.50 6.95 11.00
C TYR A 60 19.80 5.81 10.02
N LYS A 61 21.06 5.62 9.66
CA LYS A 61 21.50 4.67 8.61
C LYS A 61 20.79 4.88 7.28
N ASN A 62 20.35 6.11 7.01
CA ASN A 62 19.63 6.45 5.79
C ASN A 62 20.56 6.49 4.58
N TYR A 63 20.02 6.09 3.45
CA TYR A 63 20.68 6.08 2.15
C TYR A 63 19.70 6.56 1.07
N PRO A 64 20.18 7.01 -0.11
CA PRO A 64 19.32 7.35 -1.24
C PRO A 64 18.40 6.17 -1.59
N GLY A 65 17.09 6.39 -1.57
CA GLY A 65 16.10 5.34 -1.79
C GLY A 65 15.60 4.61 -0.55
N ALA A 66 16.08 4.91 0.66
CA ALA A 66 15.60 4.30 1.89
C ALA A 66 14.08 4.44 2.08
N LEU A 67 13.50 5.59 1.69
CA LEU A 67 12.06 5.80 1.73
C LEU A 67 11.32 4.85 0.79
N ARG A 68 11.79 4.67 -0.45
CA ARG A 68 11.23 3.73 -1.41
C ARG A 68 11.28 2.29 -0.88
N ASP A 69 12.41 1.91 -0.28
CA ASP A 69 12.60 0.57 0.25
C ASP A 69 11.81 0.30 1.54
N SER A 70 11.39 1.37 2.23
CA SER A 70 10.50 1.29 3.40
C SER A 70 9.05 0.98 3.04
N ILE A 71 8.65 1.18 1.76
CA ILE A 71 7.27 0.95 1.33
C ILE A 71 7.02 -0.56 1.23
N ARG A 72 6.05 -1.01 2.01
CA ARG A 72 5.73 -2.43 2.15
C ARG A 72 4.24 -2.69 2.09
N LEU A 73 3.88 -3.80 1.46
CA LEU A 73 2.53 -4.34 1.42
C LEU A 73 2.37 -5.44 2.46
N SER A 74 1.36 -5.33 3.29
CA SER A 74 0.95 -6.39 4.21
C SER A 74 -0.52 -6.72 4.03
N ALA A 75 -0.89 -7.99 4.17
CA ALA A 75 -2.28 -8.41 4.18
C ALA A 75 -2.50 -9.33 5.40
N ARG A 76 -3.50 -9.01 6.20
CA ARG A 76 -3.82 -9.67 7.46
C ARG A 76 -5.26 -10.15 7.48
N ILE A 77 -5.50 -11.24 8.18
CA ILE A 77 -6.83 -11.76 8.48
C ILE A 77 -7.10 -11.44 9.95
N ASP A 78 -8.15 -10.69 10.22
CA ASP A 78 -8.70 -10.59 11.56
C ASP A 78 -9.64 -11.78 11.80
N ARG A 79 -9.17 -12.72 12.60
CA ARG A 79 -9.94 -13.94 12.90
C ARG A 79 -11.14 -13.70 13.82
N ARG A 80 -11.15 -12.59 14.56
CA ARG A 80 -12.26 -12.26 15.46
C ARG A 80 -13.40 -11.57 14.73
N GLY A 81 -13.06 -10.64 13.83
CA GLY A 81 -14.03 -9.87 13.04
C GLY A 81 -14.34 -10.44 11.65
N GLY A 82 -13.71 -11.56 11.24
CA GLY A 82 -13.90 -12.12 9.88
C GLY A 82 -13.38 -11.23 8.76
N GLN A 83 -12.68 -10.14 9.08
CA GLN A 83 -12.23 -9.15 8.11
C GLN A 83 -10.83 -9.44 7.57
N VAL A 84 -10.66 -9.23 6.26
CA VAL A 84 -9.36 -9.29 5.61
C VAL A 84 -8.95 -7.90 5.16
N THR A 85 -7.78 -7.45 5.59
CA THR A 85 -7.27 -6.10 5.28
C THR A 85 -5.92 -6.18 4.59
N ALA A 86 -5.76 -5.48 3.46
CA ALA A 86 -4.46 -5.18 2.86
C ALA A 86 -4.07 -3.74 3.18
N SER A 87 -2.80 -3.52 3.51
CA SER A 87 -2.26 -2.21 3.83
C SER A 87 -0.94 -1.99 3.13
N ILE A 88 -0.79 -0.85 2.48
CA ILE A 88 0.49 -0.35 1.98
C ILE A 88 0.96 0.72 2.96
N LYS A 89 2.15 0.56 3.50
CA LYS A 89 2.73 1.45 4.51
C LYS A 89 4.10 1.93 4.06
N ALA A 90 4.38 3.20 4.28
CA ALA A 90 5.69 3.81 4.10
C ALA A 90 6.27 4.19 5.47
N GLY A 91 7.59 4.16 5.58
CA GLY A 91 8.29 4.55 6.80
C GLY A 91 8.60 3.40 7.76
N GLY A 92 9.24 3.77 8.88
CA GLY A 92 9.78 2.84 9.87
C GLY A 92 11.11 2.22 9.46
N LYS A 93 11.55 1.22 10.20
CA LYS A 93 12.85 0.58 9.94
C LYS A 93 12.82 -0.27 8.67
N VAL A 94 13.84 -0.05 7.82
CA VAL A 94 14.06 -0.83 6.60
C VAL A 94 14.83 -2.10 6.98
N GLY A 95 14.20 -3.22 6.80
CA GLY A 95 14.66 -4.59 7.04
C GLY A 95 16.16 -4.79 7.28
N LYS A 96 16.92 -5.20 6.26
CA LYS A 96 18.33 -5.58 6.39
C LYS A 96 19.28 -4.41 6.71
N THR A 97 18.97 -3.20 6.28
CA THR A 97 19.84 -2.03 6.48
C THR A 97 19.67 -1.39 7.85
N GLY A 98 18.51 -1.58 8.47
CA GLY A 98 18.15 -0.93 9.72
C GLY A 98 17.96 0.60 9.60
N ALA A 99 17.89 1.14 8.37
CA ALA A 99 17.61 2.55 8.13
C ALA A 99 16.26 2.94 8.75
N ASP A 100 16.22 4.05 9.48
CA ASP A 100 15.00 4.54 10.11
C ASP A 100 14.38 5.66 9.29
N VAL A 101 13.25 5.34 8.65
CA VAL A 101 12.52 6.23 7.74
C VAL A 101 11.31 6.82 8.47
N PHE A 102 11.55 7.52 9.57
CA PHE A 102 10.49 8.18 10.35
C PHE A 102 9.82 9.33 9.58
N TYR A 103 10.50 9.92 8.62
CA TYR A 103 10.11 11.12 7.88
C TYR A 103 9.15 10.86 6.71
N ALA A 104 8.71 9.64 6.47
CA ALA A 104 7.85 9.30 5.33
C ALA A 104 6.59 10.19 5.24
N HIS A 105 5.94 10.44 6.40
CA HIS A 105 4.77 11.31 6.47
C HIS A 105 5.10 12.79 6.17
N MET A 106 6.31 13.25 6.50
CA MET A 106 6.75 14.62 6.18
C MET A 106 6.94 14.82 4.68
N VAL A 107 7.35 13.76 3.97
CA VAL A 107 7.45 13.80 2.51
C VAL A 107 6.06 13.83 1.87
N GLU A 108 5.15 12.97 2.33
CA GLU A 108 3.77 12.88 1.80
C GLU A 108 2.97 14.17 2.03
N PHE A 109 3.02 14.70 3.26
CA PHE A 109 2.15 15.82 3.67
C PHE A 109 2.87 17.16 3.80
N GLY A 110 4.18 17.18 3.66
CA GLY A 110 4.99 18.36 3.95
C GLY A 110 5.09 18.64 5.46
N THR A 111 5.77 19.73 5.80
CA THR A 111 5.87 20.23 7.17
C THR A 111 5.60 21.74 7.20
N ARG A 112 4.96 22.19 8.26
CA ARG A 112 4.75 23.64 8.50
C ARG A 112 6.06 24.29 8.91
N PRO A 113 6.20 25.65 8.71
CA PRO A 113 7.27 26.41 9.31
C PRO A 113 7.28 26.20 10.84
N HIS A 114 8.46 26.03 11.40
CA HIS A 114 8.62 25.81 12.84
C HIS A 114 9.99 26.30 13.33
N SER A 115 10.05 26.69 14.59
CA SER A 115 11.31 27.06 15.25
C SER A 115 11.97 25.83 15.87
N LEU A 116 13.27 25.71 15.64
CA LEU A 116 14.13 24.70 16.25
C LEU A 116 15.02 25.39 17.27
N SER A 117 14.88 25.04 18.55
CA SER A 117 15.83 25.48 19.59
C SER A 117 17.02 24.51 19.63
N LYS A 118 18.22 25.02 19.38
CA LYS A 118 19.44 24.20 19.38
C LYS A 118 20.23 24.42 20.65
N ASN A 119 19.92 23.66 21.70
CA ASN A 119 20.72 23.54 22.92
C ASN A 119 21.35 24.86 23.41
N GLY A 120 20.54 25.90 23.62
CA GLY A 120 20.99 27.19 24.09
C GLY A 120 21.75 28.09 23.07
N LYS A 121 21.80 27.67 21.79
CA LYS A 121 22.49 28.44 20.72
C LYS A 121 21.54 29.25 19.82
N GLY A 122 20.39 29.65 20.35
CA GLY A 122 19.40 30.44 19.59
C GLY A 122 18.33 29.62 18.88
N GLU A 123 17.30 30.29 18.40
CA GLU A 123 16.23 29.73 17.59
C GLU A 123 16.61 29.76 16.12
N ILE A 124 16.42 28.65 15.44
CA ILE A 124 16.54 28.55 13.97
C ILE A 124 15.13 28.37 13.42
N ASN A 125 14.68 29.32 12.62
CA ASN A 125 13.40 29.20 11.93
C ASN A 125 13.56 28.33 10.70
N HIS A 126 12.89 27.16 10.72
CA HIS A 126 12.82 26.27 9.57
C HIS A 126 11.57 26.61 8.74
N PRO A 127 11.69 26.88 7.43
CA PRO A 127 10.58 27.33 6.60
C PRO A 127 9.52 26.23 6.34
N GLY A 128 9.75 25.02 6.80
CA GLY A 128 8.95 23.87 6.43
C GLY A 128 9.40 23.24 5.11
N VAL A 129 8.66 22.23 4.67
CA VAL A 129 8.90 21.53 3.40
C VAL A 129 7.57 21.36 2.68
N SER A 130 7.53 21.69 1.39
CA SER A 130 6.35 21.45 0.55
C SER A 130 6.06 19.96 0.44
N PRO A 131 4.77 19.56 0.44
CA PRO A 131 4.39 18.16 0.26
C PRO A 131 4.84 17.63 -1.11
N ARG A 132 5.29 16.39 -1.11
CA ARG A 132 5.59 15.60 -2.32
C ARG A 132 4.86 14.27 -2.22
N PRO A 133 3.53 14.25 -2.46
CA PRO A 133 2.69 13.09 -2.27
C PRO A 133 3.06 11.98 -3.27
N PHE A 134 3.17 10.76 -2.78
CA PHE A 134 3.47 9.57 -3.59
C PHE A 134 2.50 8.41 -3.30
N MET A 135 1.90 8.37 -2.11
CA MET A 135 0.95 7.32 -1.73
C MET A 135 -0.44 7.58 -2.30
N ARG A 136 -0.95 8.81 -2.13
CA ARG A 136 -2.29 9.17 -2.62
C ARG A 136 -2.39 9.09 -4.14
N PRO A 137 -1.51 9.73 -4.95
CA PRO A 137 -1.57 9.60 -6.41
C PRO A 137 -1.44 8.15 -6.88
N ALA A 138 -0.63 7.34 -6.20
CA ALA A 138 -0.49 5.93 -6.53
C ALA A 138 -1.77 5.14 -6.31
N LEU A 139 -2.53 5.44 -5.24
CA LEU A 139 -3.83 4.85 -4.97
C LEU A 139 -4.85 5.29 -6.01
N ASP A 140 -4.99 6.60 -6.21
CA ASP A 140 -6.02 7.19 -7.07
C ASP A 140 -5.89 6.71 -8.53
N ALA A 141 -4.65 6.61 -9.04
CA ALA A 141 -4.39 6.15 -10.41
C ALA A 141 -4.51 4.64 -10.62
N ASN A 142 -4.51 3.83 -9.55
CA ASN A 142 -4.49 2.37 -9.67
C ASN A 142 -5.61 1.66 -8.89
N ALA A 143 -6.60 2.39 -8.38
CA ALA A 143 -7.67 1.82 -7.57
C ALA A 143 -8.49 0.79 -8.37
N GLU A 144 -8.90 1.14 -9.58
CA GLU A 144 -9.66 0.26 -10.47
C GLU A 144 -8.86 -0.99 -10.86
N ALA A 145 -7.62 -0.80 -11.31
CA ALA A 145 -6.73 -1.92 -11.65
C ALA A 145 -6.50 -2.86 -10.45
N ALA A 146 -6.48 -2.32 -9.23
CA ALA A 146 -6.35 -3.12 -8.03
C ALA A 146 -7.60 -3.98 -7.75
N ILE A 147 -8.79 -3.43 -7.98
CA ILE A 147 -10.05 -4.15 -7.79
C ILE A 147 -10.16 -5.28 -8.83
N VAL A 148 -9.96 -4.95 -10.10
CA VAL A 148 -9.98 -5.93 -11.19
C VAL A 148 -8.94 -7.03 -10.94
N GLY A 149 -7.70 -6.65 -10.59
CA GLY A 149 -6.64 -7.61 -10.30
C GLY A 149 -6.91 -8.52 -9.11
N ALA A 150 -7.63 -8.03 -8.10
CA ALA A 150 -8.08 -8.86 -6.98
C ALA A 150 -9.15 -9.86 -7.41
N GLY A 151 -10.15 -9.42 -8.18
CA GLY A 151 -11.21 -10.25 -8.71
C GLY A 151 -10.68 -11.34 -9.65
N GLU A 152 -9.81 -11.00 -10.59
CA GLU A 152 -9.16 -11.96 -11.47
C GLU A 152 -8.33 -13.01 -10.71
N TYR A 153 -7.68 -12.60 -9.63
CA TYR A 153 -6.98 -13.55 -8.78
C TYR A 153 -7.94 -14.54 -8.12
N ILE A 154 -9.10 -14.07 -7.60
CA ILE A 154 -10.12 -14.94 -7.00
C ILE A 154 -10.64 -15.92 -8.05
N LYS A 155 -11.07 -15.45 -9.22
CA LYS A 155 -11.54 -16.23 -10.36
C LYS A 155 -10.57 -17.36 -10.70
N LYS A 156 -9.31 -17.00 -10.95
CA LYS A 156 -8.25 -17.97 -11.28
C LYS A 156 -8.00 -18.99 -10.15
N ARG A 157 -8.12 -18.55 -8.90
CA ARG A 157 -7.90 -19.44 -7.75
C ARG A 157 -9.02 -20.44 -7.57
N LEU A 158 -10.26 -20.00 -7.73
CA LEU A 158 -11.45 -20.84 -7.63
C LEU A 158 -11.47 -21.89 -8.73
N ALA A 159 -11.23 -21.50 -10.00
CA ALA A 159 -11.14 -22.42 -11.12
C ALA A 159 -10.07 -23.50 -10.91
N LYS A 160 -8.84 -23.07 -10.55
CA LYS A 160 -7.69 -24.00 -10.47
C LYS A 160 -7.72 -24.96 -9.30
N LYS A 161 -8.15 -24.51 -8.13
CA LYS A 161 -8.03 -25.30 -6.89
C LYS A 161 -9.33 -25.95 -6.43
N ASN A 162 -10.47 -25.38 -6.79
CA ASN A 162 -11.76 -25.84 -6.29
C ASN A 162 -12.62 -26.46 -7.41
N GLY A 163 -12.13 -26.46 -8.66
CA GLY A 163 -12.83 -27.02 -9.81
C GLY A 163 -14.14 -26.30 -10.16
N LEU A 164 -14.32 -25.08 -9.67
CA LEU A 164 -15.52 -24.28 -9.93
C LEU A 164 -15.41 -23.64 -11.30
N ASP A 165 -16.51 -23.74 -12.08
CA ASP A 165 -16.57 -23.05 -13.37
C ASP A 165 -16.79 -21.56 -13.16
N THR A 166 -15.75 -20.79 -13.45
CA THR A 166 -15.76 -19.32 -13.37
C THR A 166 -15.60 -18.67 -14.73
N ALA A 167 -15.72 -19.44 -15.83
CA ALA A 167 -15.45 -18.94 -17.18
C ALA A 167 -16.40 -17.81 -17.62
N GLY A 168 -17.66 -17.84 -17.16
CA GLY A 168 -18.67 -16.84 -17.49
C GLY A 168 -18.63 -15.58 -16.62
N ILE A 169 -17.70 -15.46 -15.66
CA ILE A 169 -17.62 -14.27 -14.79
C ILE A 169 -16.68 -13.27 -15.42
N GLU A 170 -17.19 -12.13 -15.84
CA GLU A 170 -16.42 -10.98 -16.32
C GLU A 170 -16.30 -9.96 -15.19
N ILE A 171 -15.08 -9.46 -14.97
CA ILE A 171 -14.79 -8.46 -13.93
C ILE A 171 -14.44 -7.17 -14.62
N GLU A 172 -15.38 -6.24 -14.63
CA GLU A 172 -15.25 -4.92 -15.24
C GLU A 172 -15.64 -3.84 -14.26
N VAL A 173 -14.99 -2.70 -14.37
CA VAL A 173 -15.38 -1.48 -13.65
C VAL A 173 -16.37 -0.73 -14.54
N GLU A 174 -17.55 -0.43 -14.02
CA GLU A 174 -18.53 0.41 -14.72
C GLU A 174 -18.13 1.87 -14.54
N GLU A 175 -18.05 2.61 -15.68
CA GLU A 175 -17.84 4.07 -15.69
C GLU A 175 -19.10 4.84 -15.24
#